data_bd06be26a1d6ee5f105ce6a2063d2c9c
#
_entry.id   bd06be26a1d6ee5f105ce6a2063d2c9c
#
_cell.length_a   1.000
_cell.length_b   1.000
_cell.length_c   1.000
_cell.angle_alpha   90.00
_cell.angle_beta   90.00
_cell.angle_gamma   90.00
#
_symmetry.space_group_name_H-M   'P 1'
#
loop_
_entity.id
_entity.type
_entity.pdbx_description
1 polymer ?
#
loop_
_entity_poly.entity_id
_entity_poly.type
_entity_poly.pdbx_seq_one_letter_code
_entity_poly.pdbx_strand_id
1 'polypeptide(L)'
;RTNVENVLEIHQEAVSVSYTKMGARRQYGPSGTAVQLGSTTLPADELAEQLQAQIKQIARDVEKTFITGMFAKPTTNAQPRKTRGLLQAITTNVATTTHKASELTADDVLDLIQKVWDGGGVQETETRTIIVNSTLKRALTRLFVKDGFKQEDRNVGGVNLKMLETDFGSFNIMLNRYMPATKLAVVSLEQLAPAFLEVPGKGHFFAEPLAKSGASEKVQLYGEIGLRYGNEKAHGVLTVAAG
;
A
#
# COMPACT_ATOMS: atom_id res chain seq x y z
N ARG A 1 -15.49 24.29 3.84
CA ARG A 1 -14.42 23.31 3.61
C ARG A 1 -13.66 23.10 4.92
N THR A 2 -13.59 21.87 5.40
CA THR A 2 -12.81 21.51 6.58
C THR A 2 -11.45 20.99 6.09
N ASN A 3 -10.37 21.59 6.57
CA ASN A 3 -9.04 21.09 6.26
C ASN A 3 -8.73 19.91 7.19
N VAL A 4 -8.42 18.78 6.61
CA VAL A 4 -7.94 17.62 7.35
C VAL A 4 -6.43 17.50 7.10
N GLU A 5 -5.67 17.41 8.19
CA GLU A 5 -4.21 17.26 8.10
C GLU A 5 -3.80 15.78 8.14
N ASN A 6 -2.72 15.46 7.46
CA ASN A 6 -1.99 14.24 7.63
C ASN A 6 -0.51 14.58 7.84
N VAL A 7 0.27 13.65 8.37
CA VAL A 7 1.71 13.85 8.59
C VAL A 7 2.51 12.84 7.76
N LEU A 8 3.72 13.24 7.41
CA LEU A 8 4.68 12.32 6.79
C LEU A 8 5.31 11.44 7.86
N GLU A 9 5.44 10.16 7.58
CA GLU A 9 6.12 9.19 8.43
C GLU A 9 7.56 9.00 7.98
N ILE A 10 8.47 8.87 8.93
CA ILE A 10 9.89 8.63 8.65
C ILE A 10 10.09 7.15 8.43
N HIS A 11 10.56 6.79 7.24
CA HIS A 11 11.01 5.45 6.89
C HIS A 11 12.53 5.47 6.79
N GLN A 12 13.17 4.84 7.77
CA GLN A 12 14.61 4.84 7.92
C GLN A 12 15.10 3.45 8.28
N GLU A 13 16.12 2.98 7.56
CA GLU A 13 16.80 1.72 7.83
C GLU A 13 18.30 1.89 7.64
N ALA A 14 19.09 1.21 8.46
CA ALA A 14 20.53 1.23 8.36
C ALA A 14 21.07 -0.17 8.08
N VAL A 15 21.93 -0.28 7.08
CA VAL A 15 22.64 -1.50 6.71
C VAL A 15 24.09 -1.39 7.14
N SER A 16 24.62 -2.45 7.76
CA SER A 16 26.03 -2.54 8.15
C SER A 16 26.61 -3.87 7.68
N VAL A 17 27.68 -3.81 6.90
CA VAL A 17 28.36 -4.99 6.37
C VAL A 17 29.83 -4.99 6.81
N SER A 18 30.30 -6.09 7.40
CA SER A 18 31.69 -6.24 7.81
C SER A 18 32.62 -6.44 6.59
N TYR A 19 33.86 -6.02 6.69
CA TYR A 19 34.85 -6.20 5.62
C TYR A 19 35.08 -7.67 5.29
N THR A 20 35.00 -8.57 6.26
CA THR A 20 35.08 -10.02 6.03
C THR A 20 33.97 -10.49 5.10
N LYS A 21 32.74 -10.01 5.33
CA LYS A 21 31.59 -10.36 4.51
C LYS A 21 31.68 -9.74 3.11
N MET A 22 32.17 -8.51 3.01
CA MET A 22 32.40 -7.84 1.72
C MET A 22 33.50 -8.52 0.90
N GLY A 23 34.55 -9.03 1.57
CA GLY A 23 35.65 -9.77 0.93
C GLY A 23 35.33 -11.23 0.60
N ALA A 24 34.24 -11.77 1.12
CA ALA A 24 33.84 -13.15 0.83
C ALA A 24 33.38 -13.28 -0.64
N ARG A 25 34.04 -14.16 -1.39
CA ARG A 25 33.60 -14.46 -2.77
C ARG A 25 32.26 -15.19 -2.73
N ARG A 26 31.30 -14.71 -3.51
CA ARG A 26 30.07 -15.43 -3.76
C ARG A 26 30.35 -16.75 -4.45
N GLN A 27 29.81 -17.81 -3.86
CA GLN A 27 29.91 -19.15 -4.41
C GLN A 27 28.84 -19.42 -5.51
N TYR A 28 27.73 -18.68 -5.50
CA TYR A 28 26.61 -18.84 -6.42
C TYR A 28 25.94 -17.49 -6.71
N GLY A 29 25.79 -17.17 -7.99
CA GLY A 29 25.04 -16.04 -8.50
C GLY A 29 25.85 -15.04 -9.32
N PRO A 30 25.19 -14.30 -10.22
CA PRO A 30 25.85 -13.25 -10.99
C PRO A 30 26.35 -12.14 -10.04
N SER A 31 27.51 -11.59 -10.37
CA SER A 31 27.99 -10.36 -9.70
C SER A 31 26.89 -9.29 -9.78
N GLY A 32 26.54 -8.74 -8.63
CA GLY A 32 25.47 -7.78 -8.50
C GLY A 32 25.65 -6.57 -9.41
N THR A 33 24.56 -5.91 -9.74
CA THR A 33 24.56 -4.66 -10.49
C THR A 33 24.70 -3.51 -9.51
N ALA A 34 25.47 -2.47 -9.87
CA ALA A 34 25.54 -1.25 -9.10
C ALA A 34 24.13 -0.65 -8.89
N VAL A 35 23.83 -0.22 -7.66
CA VAL A 35 22.55 0.39 -7.32
C VAL A 35 22.66 1.90 -7.31
N GLN A 36 21.84 2.57 -8.09
CA GLN A 36 21.70 4.02 -8.01
C GLN A 36 20.54 4.39 -7.09
N LEU A 37 20.82 5.22 -6.09
CA LEU A 37 19.83 5.79 -5.19
C LEU A 37 20.06 7.29 -5.07
N GLY A 38 19.19 8.08 -5.70
CA GLY A 38 19.38 9.53 -5.80
C GLY A 38 20.72 9.85 -6.48
N SER A 39 21.55 10.65 -5.83
CA SER A 39 22.88 11.02 -6.32
C SER A 39 24.00 10.03 -5.96
N THR A 40 23.69 8.95 -5.24
CA THR A 40 24.68 7.97 -4.75
C THR A 40 24.66 6.70 -5.59
N THR A 41 25.82 6.35 -6.18
CA THR A 41 26.03 5.05 -6.85
C THR A 41 26.71 4.12 -5.87
N LEU A 42 26.09 2.98 -5.59
CA LEU A 42 26.60 1.95 -4.71
C LEU A 42 27.25 0.82 -5.54
N PRO A 43 28.42 0.31 -5.15
CA PRO A 43 29.11 -0.75 -5.87
C PRO A 43 28.29 -2.05 -5.88
N ALA A 44 28.56 -2.89 -6.87
CA ALA A 44 27.91 -4.18 -7.07
C ALA A 44 28.49 -5.25 -6.14
N ASP A 45 28.27 -5.10 -4.85
CA ASP A 45 28.78 -5.97 -3.79
C ASP A 45 27.69 -6.40 -2.79
N GLU A 46 28.06 -7.08 -1.74
CA GLU A 46 27.19 -7.53 -0.65
C GLU A 46 26.39 -6.38 -0.02
N LEU A 47 26.99 -5.19 0.09
CA LEU A 47 26.32 -4.00 0.62
C LEU A 47 25.15 -3.57 -0.28
N ALA A 48 25.37 -3.54 -1.60
CA ALA A 48 24.35 -3.20 -2.58
C ALA A 48 23.15 -4.16 -2.53
N GLU A 49 23.39 -5.43 -2.33
CA GLU A 49 22.31 -6.43 -2.22
C GLU A 49 21.49 -6.29 -0.94
N GLN A 50 22.16 -6.07 0.17
CA GLN A 50 21.46 -5.83 1.42
C GLN A 50 20.64 -4.53 1.36
N LEU A 51 21.17 -3.50 0.70
CA LEU A 51 20.42 -2.26 0.46
C LEU A 51 19.19 -2.50 -0.43
N GLN A 52 19.32 -3.28 -1.50
CA GLN A 52 18.15 -3.65 -2.33
C GLN A 52 17.08 -4.41 -1.53
N ALA A 53 17.50 -5.31 -0.64
CA ALA A 53 16.58 -6.03 0.22
C ALA A 53 15.85 -5.07 1.19
N GLN A 54 16.57 -4.10 1.77
CA GLN A 54 15.97 -3.10 2.66
C GLN A 54 15.05 -2.11 1.92
N ILE A 55 15.39 -1.71 0.70
CA ILE A 55 14.50 -0.89 -0.13
C ILE A 55 13.16 -1.62 -0.35
N LYS A 56 13.20 -2.91 -0.67
CA LYS A 56 11.99 -3.72 -0.82
C LYS A 56 11.21 -3.83 0.49
N GLN A 57 11.90 -3.89 1.63
CA GLN A 57 11.24 -3.90 2.93
C GLN A 57 10.57 -2.57 3.23
N ILE A 58 11.27 -1.44 3.04
CA ILE A 58 10.70 -0.09 3.20
C ILE A 58 9.47 0.09 2.30
N ALA A 59 9.53 -0.35 1.03
CA ALA A 59 8.38 -0.27 0.14
C ALA A 59 7.15 -1.05 0.67
N ARG A 60 7.37 -2.21 1.28
CA ARG A 60 6.30 -2.99 1.93
C ARG A 60 5.74 -2.30 3.17
N ASP A 61 6.61 -1.68 3.97
CA ASP A 61 6.20 -0.95 5.17
C ASP A 61 5.40 0.29 4.81
N VAL A 62 5.79 1.02 3.76
CA VAL A 62 5.03 2.14 3.19
C VAL A 62 3.65 1.68 2.71
N GLU A 63 3.57 0.58 1.94
CA GLU A 63 2.30 0.03 1.46
C GLU A 63 1.39 -0.36 2.63
N LYS A 64 1.93 -1.04 3.64
CA LYS A 64 1.20 -1.40 4.86
C LYS A 64 0.68 -0.16 5.59
N THR A 65 1.51 0.86 5.75
CA THR A 65 1.15 2.11 6.40
C THR A 65 0.08 2.86 5.60
N PHE A 66 0.14 2.86 4.27
CA PHE A 66 -0.90 3.48 3.43
C PHE A 66 -2.26 2.82 3.58
N ILE A 67 -2.32 1.54 3.87
CA ILE A 67 -3.60 0.82 4.11
C ILE A 67 -4.06 0.96 5.56
N THR A 68 -3.19 0.61 6.51
CA THR A 68 -3.57 0.41 7.93
C THR A 68 -2.94 1.41 8.89
N GLY A 69 -2.23 2.43 8.40
CA GLY A 69 -1.54 3.41 9.25
C GLY A 69 -2.48 4.13 10.21
N MET A 70 -2.02 4.29 11.45
CA MET A 70 -2.75 4.99 12.51
C MET A 70 -2.11 6.37 12.71
N PHE A 71 -2.90 7.42 12.49
CA PHE A 71 -2.44 8.79 12.60
C PHE A 71 -1.85 9.10 13.98
N ALA A 72 -0.63 9.62 13.99
CA ALA A 72 -0.01 10.17 15.18
C ALA A 72 0.76 11.44 14.84
N LYS A 73 0.30 12.57 15.38
CA LYS A 73 0.98 13.85 15.27
C LYS A 73 1.74 14.10 16.58
N PRO A 74 3.07 14.17 16.54
CA PRO A 74 3.86 14.41 17.75
C PRO A 74 3.66 15.84 18.25
N THR A 75 3.60 15.98 19.56
CA THR A 75 3.65 17.27 20.26
C THR A 75 5.07 17.62 20.71
N THR A 76 5.95 16.61 20.75
CA THR A 76 7.37 16.73 21.09
C THR A 76 8.23 15.93 20.12
N ASN A 77 9.51 16.27 19.98
CA ASN A 77 10.45 15.55 19.11
C ASN A 77 10.71 14.10 19.52
N ALA A 78 10.33 13.70 20.73
CA ALA A 78 10.49 12.33 21.22
C ALA A 78 9.38 11.37 20.75
N GLN A 79 8.29 11.90 20.23
CA GLN A 79 7.14 11.11 19.77
C GLN A 79 7.26 10.79 18.29
N PRO A 80 7.01 9.54 17.87
CA PRO A 80 7.05 9.18 16.45
C PRO A 80 5.88 9.81 15.69
N ARG A 81 6.16 10.27 14.47
CA ARG A 81 5.15 10.68 13.50
C ARG A 81 4.64 9.45 12.76
N LYS A 82 3.33 9.31 12.61
CA LYS A 82 2.73 8.23 11.81
C LYS A 82 1.65 8.78 10.91
N THR A 83 1.74 8.44 9.62
CA THR A 83 0.75 8.87 8.63
C THR A 83 -0.57 8.14 8.81
N ARG A 84 -1.67 8.83 8.49
CA ARG A 84 -3.02 8.25 8.47
C ARG A 84 -3.15 7.39 7.22
N GLY A 85 -3.44 6.11 7.41
CA GLY A 85 -3.73 5.20 6.31
C GLY A 85 -5.17 5.32 5.82
N LEU A 86 -5.43 4.70 4.69
CA LEU A 86 -6.71 4.74 3.98
C LEU A 86 -7.88 4.30 4.87
N LEU A 87 -7.74 3.17 5.58
CA LEU A 87 -8.81 2.63 6.43
C LEU A 87 -9.17 3.52 7.62
N GLN A 88 -8.24 4.33 8.11
CA GLN A 88 -8.49 5.31 9.16
C GLN A 88 -9.02 6.62 8.59
N ALA A 89 -8.67 6.96 7.34
CA ALA A 89 -9.10 8.19 6.70
C ALA A 89 -10.59 8.16 6.36
N ILE A 90 -11.13 6.99 6.00
CA ILE A 90 -12.54 6.82 5.63
C ILE A 90 -13.39 6.79 6.91
N THR A 91 -14.22 7.81 7.09
CA THR A 91 -15.08 7.96 8.28
C THR A 91 -16.57 8.03 7.95
N THR A 92 -16.93 8.57 6.78
CA THR A 92 -18.33 8.77 6.39
C THR A 92 -18.95 7.54 5.74
N ASN A 93 -18.30 6.99 4.71
CA ASN A 93 -18.81 5.85 3.93
C ASN A 93 -18.34 4.52 4.53
N VAL A 94 -18.74 4.28 5.77
CA VAL A 94 -18.47 3.01 6.45
C VAL A 94 -19.74 2.18 6.46
N ALA A 95 -19.63 0.93 5.99
CA ALA A 95 -20.68 -0.08 6.07
C ALA A 95 -20.19 -1.26 6.89
N THR A 96 -21.09 -1.89 7.61
CA THR A 96 -20.84 -3.12 8.37
C THR A 96 -21.94 -4.10 8.08
N THR A 97 -21.57 -5.34 7.72
CA THR A 97 -22.53 -6.42 7.57
C THR A 97 -22.30 -7.50 8.62
N THR A 98 -23.36 -8.21 8.97
CA THR A 98 -23.30 -9.39 9.85
C THR A 98 -22.85 -10.65 9.09
N HIS A 99 -22.82 -10.58 7.75
CA HIS A 99 -22.39 -11.70 6.91
C HIS A 99 -20.87 -11.90 7.05
N LYS A 100 -20.46 -13.15 7.11
CA LYS A 100 -19.05 -13.55 7.02
C LYS A 100 -18.58 -13.46 5.57
N ALA A 101 -17.28 -13.51 5.34
CA ALA A 101 -16.71 -13.52 3.99
C ALA A 101 -17.24 -14.65 3.09
N SER A 102 -17.68 -15.79 3.68
CA SER A 102 -18.30 -16.91 2.95
C SER A 102 -19.76 -16.69 2.56
N GLU A 103 -20.43 -15.77 3.26
CA GLU A 103 -21.87 -15.46 3.16
C GLU A 103 -22.12 -14.06 2.59
N LEU A 104 -21.07 -13.40 2.11
CA LEU A 104 -21.15 -12.08 1.51
C LEU A 104 -22.16 -12.06 0.36
N THR A 105 -23.04 -11.08 0.34
CA THR A 105 -24.05 -10.88 -0.70
C THR A 105 -23.63 -9.79 -1.70
N ALA A 106 -24.25 -9.79 -2.89
CA ALA A 106 -24.02 -8.73 -3.87
C ALA A 106 -24.52 -7.40 -3.33
N ASP A 107 -25.64 -7.39 -2.61
CA ASP A 107 -26.23 -6.19 -2.03
C ASP A 107 -25.28 -5.53 -1.00
N ASP A 108 -24.57 -6.30 -0.17
CA ASP A 108 -23.59 -5.73 0.77
C ASP A 108 -22.53 -4.87 0.06
N VAL A 109 -22.10 -5.31 -1.13
CA VAL A 109 -21.08 -4.61 -1.92
C VAL A 109 -21.69 -3.43 -2.68
N LEU A 110 -22.87 -3.62 -3.27
CA LEU A 110 -23.58 -2.60 -4.02
C LEU A 110 -24.05 -1.45 -3.13
N ASP A 111 -24.52 -1.74 -1.92
CA ASP A 111 -24.89 -0.73 -0.91
C ASP A 111 -23.70 0.16 -0.52
N LEU A 112 -22.51 -0.42 -0.40
CA LEU A 112 -21.30 0.37 -0.17
C LEU A 112 -20.99 1.25 -1.38
N ILE A 113 -21.03 0.70 -2.60
CA ILE A 113 -20.77 1.45 -3.82
C ILE A 113 -21.77 2.61 -3.96
N GLN A 114 -23.05 2.37 -3.67
CA GLN A 114 -24.08 3.40 -3.67
C GLN A 114 -23.76 4.53 -2.68
N LYS A 115 -23.37 4.21 -1.46
CA LYS A 115 -22.97 5.24 -0.46
C LYS A 115 -21.81 6.10 -0.96
N VAL A 116 -20.82 5.48 -1.59
CA VAL A 116 -19.67 6.20 -2.16
C VAL A 116 -20.10 7.09 -3.32
N TRP A 117 -20.99 6.59 -4.20
CA TRP A 117 -21.56 7.35 -5.31
C TRP A 117 -22.34 8.57 -4.80
N ASP A 118 -23.23 8.38 -3.86
CA ASP A 118 -24.03 9.44 -3.23
C ASP A 118 -23.15 10.49 -2.52
N GLY A 119 -22.00 10.05 -2.00
CA GLY A 119 -20.97 10.91 -1.44
C GLY A 119 -20.15 11.71 -2.46
N GLY A 120 -20.41 11.49 -3.78
CA GLY A 120 -19.70 12.13 -4.88
C GLY A 120 -18.37 11.48 -5.24
N GLY A 121 -18.14 10.23 -4.83
CA GLY A 121 -16.98 9.43 -5.23
C GLY A 121 -17.19 8.64 -6.52
N VAL A 122 -16.15 7.89 -6.91
CA VAL A 122 -16.13 6.94 -8.05
C VAL A 122 -16.69 7.50 -9.36
N GLN A 123 -16.43 8.76 -9.64
CA GLN A 123 -16.89 9.42 -10.85
C GLN A 123 -16.03 9.05 -12.08
N GLU A 124 -14.73 8.92 -11.90
CA GLU A 124 -13.78 8.58 -12.95
C GLU A 124 -13.79 7.08 -13.25
N THR A 125 -13.96 6.73 -14.51
CA THR A 125 -14.21 5.34 -14.93
C THR A 125 -13.00 4.42 -14.75
N GLU A 126 -11.78 4.93 -14.99
CA GLU A 126 -10.56 4.10 -15.03
C GLU A 126 -9.96 3.85 -13.65
N THR A 127 -10.24 4.71 -12.68
CA THR A 127 -9.60 4.71 -11.37
C THR A 127 -10.41 4.08 -10.25
N ARG A 128 -11.66 3.66 -10.56
CA ARG A 128 -12.53 2.96 -9.61
C ARG A 128 -11.94 1.62 -9.26
N THR A 129 -11.63 1.42 -7.99
CA THR A 129 -10.94 0.21 -7.57
C THR A 129 -11.49 -0.32 -6.25
N ILE A 130 -11.70 -1.63 -6.20
CA ILE A 130 -12.04 -2.37 -5.00
C ILE A 130 -10.75 -3.02 -4.48
N ILE A 131 -10.29 -2.62 -3.30
CA ILE A 131 -9.10 -3.20 -2.66
C ILE A 131 -9.54 -4.26 -1.66
N VAL A 132 -9.03 -5.46 -1.82
CA VAL A 132 -9.37 -6.63 -0.99
C VAL A 132 -8.16 -7.50 -0.70
N ASN A 133 -8.28 -8.31 0.35
CA ASN A 133 -7.33 -9.39 0.60
C ASN A 133 -7.71 -10.67 -0.17
N SER A 134 -6.93 -11.73 -0.02
CA SER A 134 -7.15 -13.00 -0.72
C SER A 134 -8.47 -13.69 -0.35
N THR A 135 -8.92 -13.59 0.90
CA THR A 135 -10.17 -14.22 1.39
C THR A 135 -11.38 -13.56 0.73
N LEU A 136 -11.48 -12.23 0.82
CA LEU A 136 -12.58 -11.48 0.23
C LEU A 136 -12.52 -11.49 -1.30
N LYS A 137 -11.33 -11.53 -1.91
CA LYS A 137 -11.21 -11.71 -3.36
C LYS A 137 -11.86 -13.01 -3.84
N ARG A 138 -11.62 -14.12 -3.12
CA ARG A 138 -12.26 -15.42 -3.44
C ARG A 138 -13.77 -15.39 -3.19
N ALA A 139 -14.22 -14.66 -2.16
CA ALA A 139 -15.65 -14.48 -1.89
C ALA A 139 -16.32 -13.71 -3.04
N LEU A 140 -15.77 -12.57 -3.45
CA LEU A 140 -16.25 -11.78 -4.58
C LEU A 140 -16.29 -12.60 -5.87
N THR A 141 -15.22 -13.35 -6.17
CA THR A 141 -15.19 -14.19 -7.37
C THR A 141 -16.29 -15.25 -7.35
N ARG A 142 -16.55 -15.88 -6.20
CA ARG A 142 -17.64 -16.86 -6.07
C ARG A 142 -19.00 -16.22 -6.22
N LEU A 143 -19.21 -15.07 -5.61
CA LEU A 143 -20.46 -14.35 -5.61
C LEU A 143 -20.85 -13.94 -7.05
N PHE A 144 -20.04 -13.14 -7.68
CA PHE A 144 -20.36 -12.57 -8.99
C PHE A 144 -20.26 -13.54 -10.15
N VAL A 145 -19.54 -14.65 -10.02
CA VAL A 145 -19.52 -15.72 -11.02
C VAL A 145 -20.74 -16.63 -10.90
N LYS A 146 -21.23 -16.91 -9.69
CA LYS A 146 -22.43 -17.74 -9.47
C LYS A 146 -23.70 -17.04 -9.95
N ASP A 147 -23.78 -15.72 -9.73
CA ASP A 147 -24.97 -14.94 -10.05
C ASP A 147 -25.07 -14.52 -11.52
N GLY A 148 -24.16 -15.02 -12.39
CA GLY A 148 -24.25 -14.84 -13.84
C GLY A 148 -23.83 -13.45 -14.35
N PHE A 149 -23.19 -12.63 -13.52
CA PHE A 149 -22.61 -11.39 -13.97
C PHE A 149 -21.52 -11.65 -15.01
N LYS A 150 -21.56 -10.92 -16.14
CA LYS A 150 -20.67 -11.11 -17.28
C LYS A 150 -19.20 -11.06 -16.86
N GLN A 151 -18.50 -12.09 -17.24
CA GLN A 151 -17.09 -12.24 -17.04
C GLN A 151 -16.33 -12.02 -18.33
N GLU A 152 -15.57 -10.96 -18.42
CA GLU A 152 -14.52 -10.83 -19.42
C GLU A 152 -13.23 -11.47 -18.89
N ASP A 153 -12.57 -12.27 -19.70
CA ASP A 153 -11.35 -13.06 -19.49
C ASP A 153 -11.51 -14.38 -18.70
N ARG A 154 -11.78 -15.44 -19.44
CA ARG A 154 -11.49 -16.83 -19.00
C ARG A 154 -10.00 -17.12 -19.19
N ASN A 155 -9.27 -17.23 -18.10
CA ASN A 155 -7.95 -17.84 -18.15
C ASN A 155 -8.06 -19.34 -17.94
N VAL A 156 -7.30 -20.11 -18.73
CA VAL A 156 -7.24 -21.57 -18.63
C VAL A 156 -6.74 -21.97 -17.25
N GLY A 157 -7.56 -22.62 -16.45
CA GLY A 157 -7.20 -23.14 -15.13
C GLY A 157 -7.85 -22.45 -13.91
N GLY A 158 -8.74 -21.48 -14.08
CA GLY A 158 -9.48 -20.84 -12.99
C GLY A 158 -10.19 -19.56 -13.40
N VAL A 159 -11.20 -19.20 -12.62
CA VAL A 159 -11.93 -17.95 -12.81
C VAL A 159 -11.23 -16.83 -12.06
N ASN A 160 -10.73 -15.80 -12.75
CA ASN A 160 -10.16 -14.61 -12.16
C ASN A 160 -11.02 -13.40 -12.47
N LEU A 161 -11.73 -12.87 -11.48
CA LEU A 161 -12.49 -11.65 -11.59
C LEU A 161 -11.53 -10.45 -11.47
N LYS A 162 -11.17 -9.83 -12.59
CA LYS A 162 -10.32 -8.63 -12.62
C LYS A 162 -11.14 -7.35 -12.50
N MET A 163 -12.32 -7.35 -13.08
CA MET A 163 -13.24 -6.22 -13.16
C MET A 163 -14.63 -6.67 -12.75
N LEU A 164 -15.35 -5.80 -12.09
CA LEU A 164 -16.74 -5.96 -11.70
C LEU A 164 -17.57 -4.89 -12.40
N GLU A 165 -18.54 -5.28 -13.23
CA GLU A 165 -19.52 -4.37 -13.79
C GLU A 165 -20.75 -4.29 -12.86
N THR A 166 -21.16 -3.08 -12.55
CA THR A 166 -22.31 -2.77 -11.70
C THR A 166 -23.15 -1.65 -12.32
N ASP A 167 -24.31 -1.38 -11.76
CA ASP A 167 -25.18 -0.24 -12.17
C ASP A 167 -24.47 1.12 -12.00
N PHE A 168 -23.42 1.17 -11.15
CA PHE A 168 -22.60 2.35 -10.93
C PHE A 168 -21.35 2.40 -11.82
N GLY A 169 -21.21 1.46 -12.75
CA GLY A 169 -20.11 1.34 -13.69
C GLY A 169 -19.13 0.22 -13.33
N SER A 170 -17.98 0.20 -14.01
CA SER A 170 -16.97 -0.85 -13.90
C SER A 170 -15.96 -0.53 -12.80
N PHE A 171 -15.62 -1.51 -11.98
CA PHE A 171 -14.66 -1.42 -10.90
C PHE A 171 -13.52 -2.41 -11.10
N ASN A 172 -12.29 -1.94 -11.02
CA ASN A 172 -11.12 -2.80 -10.99
C ASN A 172 -11.01 -3.49 -9.62
N ILE A 173 -10.52 -4.72 -9.56
CA ILE A 173 -10.29 -5.41 -8.30
C ILE A 173 -8.81 -5.58 -8.07
N MET A 174 -8.29 -4.92 -7.02
CA MET A 174 -6.90 -4.96 -6.62
C MET A 174 -6.73 -5.85 -5.38
N LEU A 175 -5.86 -6.86 -5.52
CA LEU A 175 -5.48 -7.71 -4.41
C LEU A 175 -4.37 -7.04 -3.61
N ASN A 176 -4.61 -6.80 -2.32
CA ASN A 176 -3.61 -6.25 -1.43
C ASN A 176 -3.40 -7.16 -0.20
N ARG A 177 -2.15 -7.46 0.09
CA ARG A 177 -1.76 -8.38 1.16
C ARG A 177 -1.95 -7.81 2.56
N TYR A 178 -1.89 -6.49 2.70
CA TYR A 178 -2.01 -5.79 3.98
C TYR A 178 -3.44 -5.38 4.31
N MET A 179 -4.36 -5.61 3.38
CA MET A 179 -5.79 -5.40 3.64
C MET A 179 -6.29 -6.42 4.66
N PRO A 180 -6.94 -5.98 5.77
CA PRO A 180 -7.52 -6.92 6.74
C PRO A 180 -8.50 -7.90 6.10
N ALA A 181 -8.53 -9.13 6.60
CA ALA A 181 -9.39 -10.21 6.07
C ALA A 181 -10.89 -9.88 6.15
N THR A 182 -11.26 -8.98 7.04
CA THR A 182 -12.63 -8.56 7.30
C THR A 182 -13.02 -7.25 6.64
N LYS A 183 -12.12 -6.65 5.85
CA LYS A 183 -12.38 -5.32 5.25
C LYS A 183 -12.21 -5.33 3.74
N LEU A 184 -13.12 -4.64 3.07
CA LEU A 184 -13.10 -4.32 1.65
C LEU A 184 -13.17 -2.80 1.53
N ALA A 185 -12.35 -2.20 0.68
CA ALA A 185 -12.39 -0.77 0.41
C ALA A 185 -12.72 -0.48 -1.06
N VAL A 186 -13.67 0.41 -1.29
CA VAL A 186 -13.96 1.01 -2.60
C VAL A 186 -13.29 2.36 -2.65
N VAL A 187 -12.44 2.59 -3.63
CA VAL A 187 -11.61 3.80 -3.70
C VAL A 187 -11.55 4.41 -5.10
N SER A 188 -11.39 5.73 -5.17
CA SER A 188 -11.00 6.46 -6.36
C SER A 188 -9.48 6.67 -6.32
N LEU A 189 -8.72 5.92 -7.12
CA LEU A 189 -7.25 5.98 -7.08
C LEU A 189 -6.69 7.35 -7.48
N GLU A 190 -7.39 8.12 -8.31
CA GLU A 190 -7.00 9.48 -8.69
C GLU A 190 -6.83 10.42 -7.49
N GLN A 191 -7.58 10.18 -6.41
CA GLN A 191 -7.52 10.97 -5.19
C GLN A 191 -6.45 10.49 -4.21
N LEU A 192 -5.86 9.33 -4.48
CA LEU A 192 -4.80 8.75 -3.66
C LEU A 192 -3.44 9.06 -4.28
N ALA A 193 -2.56 9.68 -3.52
CA ALA A 193 -1.20 9.93 -3.96
C ALA A 193 -0.21 9.85 -2.79
N PRO A 194 1.01 9.36 -3.03
CA PRO A 194 2.06 9.51 -2.04
C PRO A 194 2.46 10.98 -1.93
N ALA A 195 2.77 11.42 -0.72
CA ALA A 195 3.37 12.71 -0.42
C ALA A 195 4.76 12.49 0.14
N PHE A 196 5.73 13.25 -0.35
CA PHE A 196 7.14 13.12 0.03
C PHE A 196 7.66 14.44 0.57
N LEU A 197 8.58 14.37 1.53
CA LEU A 197 9.41 15.50 1.90
C LEU A 197 10.67 15.51 1.02
N GLU A 198 10.91 16.62 0.35
CA GLU A 198 12.15 16.81 -0.37
C GLU A 198 13.20 17.42 0.56
N VAL A 199 14.30 16.70 0.73
CA VAL A 199 15.46 17.20 1.47
C VAL A 199 16.39 17.93 0.47
N PRO A 200 16.69 19.23 0.66
CA PRO A 200 17.52 19.97 -0.26
C PRO A 200 18.87 19.31 -0.51
N GLY A 201 19.20 19.08 -1.78
CA GLY A 201 20.44 18.43 -2.21
C GLY A 201 20.48 16.92 -2.08
N LYS A 202 19.45 16.27 -1.52
CA LYS A 202 19.39 14.80 -1.35
C LYS A 202 18.19 14.15 -2.05
N GLY A 203 17.08 14.88 -2.22
CA GLY A 203 15.86 14.40 -2.86
C GLY A 203 14.86 13.80 -1.86
N HIS A 204 13.94 12.98 -2.36
CA HIS A 204 12.81 12.44 -1.58
C HIS A 204 13.12 11.15 -0.82
N PHE A 205 13.97 10.32 -1.40
CA PHE A 205 14.43 9.07 -0.82
C PHE A 205 15.89 8.86 -1.22
N PHE A 206 16.76 8.69 -0.25
CA PHE A 206 18.20 8.65 -0.50
C PHE A 206 18.94 7.68 0.43
N ALA A 207 20.14 7.30 -0.01
CA ALA A 207 21.10 6.56 0.77
C ALA A 207 22.21 7.49 1.22
N GLU A 208 22.66 7.39 2.48
CA GLU A 208 23.74 8.18 3.03
C GLU A 208 24.74 7.29 3.77
N PRO A 209 26.04 7.38 3.46
CA PRO A 209 27.06 6.69 4.24
C PRO A 209 27.09 7.21 5.66
N LEU A 210 27.10 6.32 6.65
CA LEU A 210 27.27 6.66 8.05
C LEU A 210 28.72 6.59 8.46
N ALA A 211 29.08 7.27 9.56
CA ALA A 211 30.40 7.22 10.12
C ALA A 211 30.81 5.76 10.46
N LYS A 212 32.04 5.40 10.12
CA LYS A 212 32.60 4.09 10.38
C LYS A 212 32.74 3.84 11.87
N SER A 213 32.24 2.71 12.34
CA SER A 213 32.45 2.22 13.70
C SER A 213 32.97 0.80 13.61
N GLY A 214 34.31 0.63 13.68
CA GLY A 214 34.96 -0.66 13.51
C GLY A 214 35.17 -1.09 12.05
N ALA A 215 35.38 -2.38 11.84
CA ALA A 215 35.71 -2.98 10.53
C ALA A 215 34.44 -3.28 9.71
N SER A 216 33.63 -2.26 9.44
CA SER A 216 32.38 -2.37 8.68
C SER A 216 32.09 -1.11 7.89
N GLU A 217 31.33 -1.25 6.81
CA GLU A 217 30.68 -0.13 6.13
C GLU A 217 29.20 -0.05 6.50
N LYS A 218 28.72 1.19 6.69
CA LYS A 218 27.34 1.45 7.09
C LYS A 218 26.74 2.46 6.16
N VAL A 219 25.50 2.17 5.72
CA VAL A 219 24.70 3.07 4.89
C VAL A 219 23.30 3.13 5.47
N GLN A 220 22.75 4.34 5.54
CA GLN A 220 21.39 4.60 5.96
C GLN A 220 20.54 4.91 4.74
N LEU A 221 19.35 4.29 4.69
CA LEU A 221 18.26 4.68 3.81
C LEU A 221 17.32 5.60 4.58
N TYR A 222 16.91 6.68 3.96
CA TYR A 222 16.01 7.66 4.59
C TYR A 222 15.00 8.21 3.58
N GLY A 223 13.76 8.37 4.05
CA GLY A 223 12.70 9.07 3.34
C GLY A 223 11.54 9.40 4.26
N GLU A 224 10.88 10.52 4.03
CA GLU A 224 9.64 10.89 4.73
C GLU A 224 8.49 10.79 3.75
N ILE A 225 7.58 9.85 4.01
CA ILE A 225 6.53 9.48 3.08
C ILE A 225 5.19 9.47 3.82
N GLY A 226 4.15 10.00 3.19
CA GLY A 226 2.80 9.98 3.72
C GLY A 226 1.76 9.77 2.64
N LEU A 227 0.54 9.47 3.04
CA LEU A 227 -0.59 9.30 2.14
C LEU A 227 -1.39 10.59 2.03
N ARG A 228 -1.60 11.06 0.81
CA ARG A 228 -2.64 12.03 0.47
C ARG A 228 -3.85 11.26 -0.05
N TYR A 229 -4.97 11.33 0.64
CA TYR A 229 -6.18 10.57 0.33
C TYR A 229 -7.33 11.43 -0.23
N GLY A 230 -7.07 12.73 -0.51
CA GLY A 230 -8.07 13.62 -1.12
C GLY A 230 -9.33 13.79 -0.26
N ASN A 231 -10.49 13.65 -0.90
CA ASN A 231 -11.76 13.71 -0.21
C ASN A 231 -12.12 12.31 0.35
N GLU A 232 -12.27 12.19 1.66
CA GLU A 232 -12.60 10.90 2.30
C GLU A 232 -13.93 10.31 1.85
N LYS A 233 -14.89 11.17 1.42
CA LYS A 233 -16.19 10.75 0.89
C LYS A 233 -16.13 10.09 -0.49
N ALA A 234 -15.00 10.25 -1.18
CA ALA A 234 -14.75 9.55 -2.45
C ALA A 234 -14.36 8.07 -2.26
N HIS A 235 -14.21 7.66 -1.01
CA HIS A 235 -13.83 6.30 -0.64
C HIS A 235 -14.86 5.69 0.29
N GLY A 236 -14.90 4.36 0.36
CA GLY A 236 -15.77 3.63 1.27
C GLY A 236 -15.14 2.35 1.79
N VAL A 237 -15.57 1.91 2.96
CA VAL A 237 -15.11 0.66 3.60
C VAL A 237 -16.31 -0.17 4.02
N LEU A 238 -16.31 -1.44 3.63
CA LEU A 238 -17.20 -2.47 4.15
C LEU A 238 -16.42 -3.34 5.15
N THR A 239 -17.01 -3.54 6.33
CA THR A 239 -16.50 -4.48 7.32
C THR A 239 -17.44 -5.69 7.38
N VAL A 240 -16.91 -6.89 7.11
CA VAL A 240 -17.62 -8.16 7.24
C VAL A 240 -17.38 -8.78 8.62
N ALA A 241 -18.30 -9.63 9.08
CA ALA A 241 -18.12 -10.33 10.33
C ALA A 241 -16.87 -11.23 10.31
N ALA A 242 -16.22 -11.35 11.46
CA ALA A 242 -15.11 -12.28 11.62
C ALA A 242 -15.60 -13.72 11.45
N GLY A 243 -14.85 -14.50 10.69
CA GLY A 243 -15.16 -15.91 10.43
C GLY A 243 -14.66 -16.85 11.49
#